data_cd75dfff10247a6a486af8750fdc66a8
#
_entry.id   cd75dfff10247a6a486af8750fdc66a8
#
_cell.length_a   1.000
_cell.length_b   1.000
_cell.length_c   1.000
_cell.angle_alpha   90.00
_cell.angle_beta   90.00
_cell.angle_gamma   90.00
#
_symmetry.space_group_name_H-M   'P 1'
#
loop_
_entity.id
_entity.type
_entity.pdbx_description
1 polymer ?
#
loop_
_entity_poly.entity_id
_entity_poly.type
_entity_poly.pdbx_seq_one_letter_code
_entity_poly.pdbx_strand_id
1 'polypeptide(L)'
;MINDKAQMSKRIQEPEVRIQKENKFFHLLFPEFCILSPQNVSQRGIALIMVLFVLVFLSVIVMEFCFTIRMEATVTRNFKEGEEAYFCAQAGLNKAIIELMKAQSAVKKAEAPKATLVEGEEVQEEEWRPRDTPYQFSLGNRECEILISDEGGKININTADDSLLRKLIEEGCGLEGSERDTIVDSILDWRDPDDNHRLNGAESDYYMSLPEPYKARNGNFVVTEELLLVKGVTEEVFYGTGKKGKTSAQSEVQREEGAEEKLRIGPVKGLSELVTVYSDSKLININSAPYDLLMILPGMTSETATKIIELRAEKELVSGDARLSDIPNYAQIAPYITFASSPFYNITVTGKVKDSPLKKVLKSVVRIDKGGKGKYEVVYFREGH
;
A
#
# COMPACT_ATOMS: atom_id res chain seq x y z
N MET A 1 -15.37 13.59 -33.74
CA MET A 1 -15.64 14.07 -32.38
C MET A 1 -17.12 13.87 -32.02
N ILE A 2 -17.62 12.69 -32.02
CA ILE A 2 -18.96 12.30 -31.50
C ILE A 2 -18.96 10.78 -31.63
N ASN A 3 -18.40 10.02 -30.68
CA ASN A 3 -18.65 8.59 -30.53
C ASN A 3 -18.10 7.97 -29.22
N ASP A 4 -17.55 8.74 -28.28
CA ASP A 4 -16.95 8.18 -27.05
C ASP A 4 -17.85 8.21 -25.81
N LYS A 5 -19.12 8.64 -25.94
CA LYS A 5 -20.05 8.65 -24.79
C LYS A 5 -20.90 7.39 -24.63
N ALA A 6 -20.80 6.45 -25.53
CA ALA A 6 -21.66 5.23 -25.51
C ALA A 6 -21.02 3.99 -24.88
N GLN A 7 -19.73 4.01 -24.51
CA GLN A 7 -19.05 2.85 -23.91
C GLN A 7 -18.88 2.92 -22.39
N MET A 8 -19.17 4.05 -21.75
CA MET A 8 -19.00 4.20 -20.29
C MET A 8 -20.23 3.77 -19.46
N SER A 9 -21.31 3.37 -20.12
CA SER A 9 -22.58 2.98 -19.46
C SER A 9 -22.78 1.48 -19.28
N LYS A 10 -21.78 0.64 -19.53
CA LYS A 10 -21.91 -0.83 -19.48
C LYS A 10 -20.98 -1.56 -18.50
N ARG A 11 -20.52 -0.92 -17.44
CA ARG A 11 -19.69 -1.58 -16.41
C ARG A 11 -20.05 -1.25 -14.97
N ILE A 12 -21.35 -1.13 -14.69
CA ILE A 12 -21.85 -1.33 -13.34
C ILE A 12 -22.70 -2.61 -13.40
N GLN A 13 -22.03 -3.75 -13.53
CA GLN A 13 -22.62 -5.02 -13.12
C GLN A 13 -22.43 -5.08 -11.60
N GLU A 14 -23.54 -4.86 -10.90
CA GLU A 14 -23.65 -5.23 -9.49
C GLU A 14 -23.21 -6.69 -9.33
N PRO A 15 -22.37 -7.02 -8.33
CA PRO A 15 -22.14 -8.41 -8.00
C PRO A 15 -23.45 -8.98 -7.49
N GLU A 16 -24.16 -9.77 -8.30
CA GLU A 16 -25.18 -10.67 -7.81
C GLU A 16 -24.52 -11.56 -6.74
N VAL A 17 -24.72 -11.20 -5.49
CA VAL A 17 -24.45 -12.08 -4.36
C VAL A 17 -25.44 -13.23 -4.50
N ARG A 18 -25.01 -14.28 -5.17
CA ARG A 18 -25.72 -15.55 -5.29
C ARG A 18 -25.74 -16.19 -3.89
N ILE A 19 -26.72 -15.82 -3.09
CA ILE A 19 -27.03 -16.51 -1.84
C ILE A 19 -27.44 -17.92 -2.24
N GLN A 20 -26.51 -18.85 -2.25
CA GLN A 20 -26.83 -20.27 -2.24
C GLN A 20 -27.55 -20.56 -0.93
N LYS A 21 -28.90 -20.59 -0.99
CA LYS A 21 -29.73 -21.17 0.06
C LYS A 21 -29.37 -22.65 0.16
N GLU A 22 -28.43 -22.98 1.01
CA GLU A 22 -28.31 -24.35 1.52
C GLU A 22 -29.50 -24.60 2.46
N ASN A 23 -30.61 -25.07 1.91
CA ASN A 23 -31.76 -25.57 2.62
C ASN A 23 -31.44 -26.90 3.34
N LYS A 24 -30.38 -26.99 4.09
CA LYS A 24 -30.01 -28.19 4.88
C LYS A 24 -30.58 -28.18 6.31
N PHE A 25 -31.19 -27.08 6.75
CA PHE A 25 -31.71 -26.99 8.12
C PHE A 25 -33.15 -27.49 8.28
N PHE A 26 -33.89 -27.70 7.16
CA PHE A 26 -35.31 -28.08 7.24
C PHE A 26 -35.54 -29.58 7.44
N HIS A 27 -34.54 -30.45 7.21
CA HIS A 27 -34.70 -31.89 7.35
C HIS A 27 -34.39 -32.44 8.76
N LEU A 28 -34.00 -31.63 9.69
CA LEU A 28 -33.62 -32.09 11.04
C LEU A 28 -34.70 -31.91 12.10
N LEU A 29 -35.84 -31.34 11.75
CA LEU A 29 -36.91 -31.00 12.73
C LEU A 29 -38.21 -31.82 12.60
N PHE A 30 -38.31 -32.76 11.66
CA PHE A 30 -39.46 -33.63 11.57
C PHE A 30 -39.05 -35.10 11.60
N PRO A 31 -38.94 -35.74 12.79
CA PRO A 31 -39.01 -37.19 12.86
C PRO A 31 -40.44 -37.61 12.49
N GLU A 32 -40.53 -38.68 11.68
CA GLU A 32 -41.78 -39.29 11.24
C GLU A 32 -42.78 -39.43 12.40
N PHE A 33 -43.89 -38.68 12.31
CA PHE A 33 -45.01 -38.83 13.22
C PHE A 33 -45.72 -40.14 12.87
N CYS A 34 -45.42 -41.23 13.57
CA CYS A 34 -46.26 -42.43 13.57
C CYS A 34 -47.66 -42.06 14.02
N ILE A 35 -48.65 -42.19 13.11
CA ILE A 35 -50.04 -42.05 13.41
C ILE A 35 -50.48 -43.25 14.25
N LEU A 36 -50.45 -43.10 15.58
CA LEU A 36 -51.07 -44.02 16.52
C LEU A 36 -52.58 -43.73 16.52
N SER A 37 -53.38 -44.77 16.31
CA SER A 37 -54.88 -44.75 16.32
C SER A 37 -55.46 -44.14 17.60
N PRO A 38 -56.63 -43.44 17.55
CA PRO A 38 -57.13 -42.69 18.68
C PRO A 38 -57.81 -43.61 19.67
N GLN A 39 -57.15 -43.91 20.79
CA GLN A 39 -57.86 -44.34 22.02
C GLN A 39 -58.07 -43.12 22.90
N ASN A 40 -59.33 -42.85 23.27
CA ASN A 40 -59.88 -41.83 24.14
C ASN A 40 -58.89 -41.15 25.11
N VAL A 41 -58.16 -40.17 24.64
CA VAL A 41 -57.40 -39.21 25.46
C VAL A 41 -58.28 -37.96 25.60
N SER A 42 -58.58 -37.53 26.81
CA SER A 42 -59.35 -36.35 27.16
C SER A 42 -58.98 -35.15 26.26
N GLN A 43 -59.86 -34.67 25.41
CA GLN A 43 -59.67 -33.63 24.40
C GLN A 43 -59.17 -32.29 24.96
N ARG A 44 -59.24 -32.11 26.29
CA ARG A 44 -58.82 -30.88 26.98
C ARG A 44 -57.31 -30.68 27.02
N GLY A 45 -56.47 -31.73 26.94
CA GLY A 45 -55.00 -31.65 26.93
C GLY A 45 -54.41 -31.31 25.54
N ILE A 46 -55.07 -31.74 24.45
CA ILE A 46 -54.56 -31.58 23.08
C ILE A 46 -54.61 -30.10 22.64
N ALA A 47 -55.66 -29.37 23.03
CA ALA A 47 -55.81 -27.95 22.71
C ALA A 47 -54.64 -27.10 23.32
N LEU A 48 -54.26 -27.41 24.56
CA LEU A 48 -53.15 -26.70 25.23
C LEU A 48 -51.81 -26.98 24.52
N ILE A 49 -51.57 -28.21 24.11
CA ILE A 49 -50.33 -28.58 23.38
C ILE A 49 -50.29 -27.89 22.00
N MET A 50 -51.43 -27.81 21.29
CA MET A 50 -51.52 -27.09 20.00
C MET A 50 -51.22 -25.60 20.16
N VAL A 51 -51.79 -24.94 21.17
CA VAL A 51 -51.54 -23.52 21.45
C VAL A 51 -50.06 -23.30 21.78
N LEU A 52 -49.48 -24.15 22.60
CA LEU A 52 -48.06 -24.06 22.97
C LEU A 52 -47.16 -24.25 21.74
N PHE A 53 -47.48 -25.21 20.85
CA PHE A 53 -46.76 -25.44 19.60
C PHE A 53 -46.86 -24.22 18.68
N VAL A 54 -48.00 -23.61 18.51
CA VAL A 54 -48.19 -22.38 17.71
C VAL A 54 -47.40 -21.23 18.30
N LEU A 55 -47.39 -21.05 19.62
CA LEU A 55 -46.60 -20.01 20.28
C LEU A 55 -45.08 -20.21 20.06
N VAL A 56 -44.59 -21.43 20.20
CA VAL A 56 -43.18 -21.75 19.93
C VAL A 56 -42.84 -21.48 18.46
N PHE A 57 -43.68 -21.91 17.53
CA PHE A 57 -43.50 -21.69 16.10
C PHE A 57 -43.47 -20.19 15.75
N LEU A 58 -44.41 -19.41 16.30
CA LEU A 58 -44.42 -17.95 16.13
C LEU A 58 -43.18 -17.30 16.74
N SER A 59 -42.72 -17.78 17.91
CA SER A 59 -41.48 -17.25 18.54
C SER A 59 -40.26 -17.47 17.67
N VAL A 60 -40.14 -18.63 17.01
CA VAL A 60 -39.04 -18.92 16.08
C VAL A 60 -39.08 -17.96 14.87
N ILE A 61 -40.25 -17.74 14.27
CA ILE A 61 -40.40 -16.81 13.14
C ILE A 61 -40.03 -15.39 13.55
N VAL A 62 -40.49 -14.92 14.71
CA VAL A 62 -40.16 -13.58 15.20
C VAL A 62 -38.67 -13.45 15.47
N MET A 63 -38.04 -14.48 16.04
CA MET A 63 -36.61 -14.49 16.30
C MET A 63 -35.78 -14.42 15.00
N GLU A 64 -36.16 -15.20 13.98
CA GLU A 64 -35.51 -15.18 12.67
C GLU A 64 -35.65 -13.80 11.99
N PHE A 65 -36.84 -13.22 12.05
CA PHE A 65 -37.11 -11.87 11.52
C PHE A 65 -36.26 -10.80 12.23
N CYS A 66 -36.19 -10.84 13.57
CA CYS A 66 -35.38 -9.93 14.34
C CYS A 66 -33.86 -10.08 14.02
N PHE A 67 -33.41 -11.32 13.79
CA PHE A 67 -32.03 -11.58 13.41
C PHE A 67 -31.72 -11.01 12.02
N THR A 68 -32.59 -11.23 11.05
CA THR A 68 -32.48 -10.70 9.68
C THR A 68 -32.41 -9.18 9.68
N ILE A 69 -33.31 -8.49 10.39
CA ILE A 69 -33.32 -7.02 10.48
C ILE A 69 -32.01 -6.50 11.09
N ARG A 70 -31.53 -7.14 12.16
CA ARG A 70 -30.26 -6.73 12.77
C ARG A 70 -29.08 -6.89 11.81
N MET A 71 -29.06 -7.99 11.04
CA MET A 71 -28.03 -8.23 10.03
C MET A 71 -28.08 -7.16 8.93
N GLU A 72 -29.24 -6.89 8.36
CA GLU A 72 -29.42 -5.86 7.34
C GLU A 72 -29.02 -4.46 7.83
N ALA A 73 -29.43 -4.11 9.05
CA ALA A 73 -29.07 -2.84 9.67
C ALA A 73 -27.54 -2.72 9.87
N THR A 74 -26.87 -3.82 10.27
CA THR A 74 -25.42 -3.84 10.43
C THR A 74 -24.70 -3.72 9.08
N VAL A 75 -25.15 -4.45 8.06
CA VAL A 75 -24.59 -4.36 6.70
C VAL A 75 -24.74 -2.95 6.13
N THR A 76 -25.93 -2.37 6.26
CA THR A 76 -26.20 -1.00 5.79
C THR A 76 -25.34 0.03 6.51
N ARG A 77 -25.17 -0.11 7.84
CA ARG A 77 -24.30 0.77 8.61
C ARG A 77 -22.86 0.63 8.18
N ASN A 78 -22.34 -0.59 8.06
CA ASN A 78 -20.96 -0.83 7.64
C ASN A 78 -20.68 -0.27 6.24
N PHE A 79 -21.64 -0.44 5.31
CA PHE A 79 -21.54 0.14 3.98
C PHE A 79 -21.45 1.68 4.05
N LYS A 80 -22.38 2.31 4.78
CA LYS A 80 -22.39 3.76 4.96
C LYS A 80 -21.09 4.29 5.60
N GLU A 81 -20.63 3.65 6.68
CA GLU A 81 -19.39 4.04 7.36
C GLU A 81 -18.17 3.83 6.45
N GLY A 82 -18.16 2.77 5.63
CA GLY A 82 -17.13 2.51 4.62
C GLY A 82 -17.07 3.62 3.55
N GLU A 83 -18.21 4.03 3.01
CA GLU A 83 -18.32 5.13 2.06
C GLU A 83 -17.89 6.46 2.69
N GLU A 84 -18.30 6.73 3.91
CA GLU A 84 -17.88 7.94 4.62
C GLU A 84 -16.36 7.97 4.88
N ALA A 85 -15.76 6.84 5.20
CA ALA A 85 -14.31 6.69 5.34
C ALA A 85 -13.58 6.92 4.01
N TYR A 86 -14.13 6.39 2.91
CA TYR A 86 -13.60 6.58 1.56
C TYR A 86 -13.60 8.06 1.16
N PHE A 87 -14.74 8.75 1.29
CA PHE A 87 -14.83 10.17 0.96
C PHE A 87 -13.95 11.05 1.86
N CYS A 88 -13.76 10.67 3.13
CA CYS A 88 -12.79 11.34 3.99
C CYS A 88 -11.36 11.16 3.48
N ALA A 89 -10.98 9.94 3.09
CA ALA A 89 -9.67 9.67 2.51
C ALA A 89 -9.45 10.44 1.20
N GLN A 90 -10.46 10.52 0.35
CA GLN A 90 -10.41 11.30 -0.89
C GLN A 90 -10.26 12.81 -0.63
N ALA A 91 -10.97 13.34 0.37
CA ALA A 91 -10.82 14.73 0.79
C ALA A 91 -9.41 15.01 1.34
N GLY A 92 -8.86 14.06 2.14
CA GLY A 92 -7.49 14.12 2.63
C GLY A 92 -6.44 14.10 1.51
N LEU A 93 -6.63 13.26 0.49
CA LEU A 93 -5.76 13.22 -0.70
C LEU A 93 -5.77 14.56 -1.44
N ASN A 94 -6.95 15.11 -1.71
CA ASN A 94 -7.07 16.40 -2.39
C ASN A 94 -6.45 17.54 -1.57
N LYS A 95 -6.64 17.51 -0.24
CA LYS A 95 -6.00 18.47 0.65
C LYS A 95 -4.47 18.37 0.57
N ALA A 96 -3.91 17.17 0.65
CA ALA A 96 -2.46 16.96 0.53
C ALA A 96 -1.89 17.53 -0.77
N ILE A 97 -2.56 17.28 -1.91
CA ILE A 97 -2.15 17.79 -3.21
C ILE A 97 -2.14 19.33 -3.20
N ILE A 98 -3.20 19.96 -2.69
CA ILE A 98 -3.30 21.43 -2.62
C ILE A 98 -2.21 22.02 -1.75
N GLU A 99 -1.96 21.45 -0.57
CA GLU A 99 -0.95 21.95 0.36
C GLU A 99 0.48 21.77 -0.20
N LEU A 100 0.79 20.63 -0.83
CA LEU A 100 2.06 20.43 -1.53
C LEU A 100 2.27 21.43 -2.68
N MET A 101 1.21 21.76 -3.44
CA MET A 101 1.28 22.77 -4.48
C MET A 101 1.52 24.17 -3.92
N LYS A 102 0.92 24.51 -2.78
CA LYS A 102 1.16 25.78 -2.07
C LYS A 102 2.60 25.87 -1.59
N ALA A 103 3.10 24.81 -0.94
CA ALA A 103 4.48 24.75 -0.44
C ALA A 103 5.49 24.99 -1.57
N GLN A 104 5.34 24.33 -2.72
CA GLN A 104 6.19 24.55 -3.89
C GLN A 104 6.10 25.99 -4.45
N SER A 105 4.92 26.61 -4.39
CA SER A 105 4.75 28.00 -4.82
C SER A 105 5.37 29.00 -3.86
N ALA A 106 5.39 28.69 -2.56
CA ALA A 106 6.01 29.53 -1.53
C ALA A 106 7.54 29.53 -1.65
N VAL A 107 8.17 28.38 -1.90
CA VAL A 107 9.63 28.27 -2.14
C VAL A 107 10.08 29.18 -3.27
N LYS A 108 9.34 29.24 -4.39
CA LYS A 108 9.64 30.13 -5.51
C LYS A 108 9.50 31.62 -5.19
N LYS A 109 8.53 31.99 -4.32
CA LYS A 109 8.41 33.39 -3.86
C LYS A 109 9.56 33.80 -2.95
N ALA A 110 10.11 32.88 -2.18
CA ALA A 110 11.28 33.14 -1.32
C ALA A 110 12.58 33.29 -2.11
N GLU A 111 12.70 32.67 -3.28
CA GLU A 111 13.85 32.81 -4.20
C GLU A 111 13.77 34.08 -5.09
N ALA A 112 12.60 34.73 -5.17
CA ALA A 112 12.45 35.99 -5.89
C ALA A 112 13.01 37.16 -5.07
N PRO A 113 13.69 38.16 -5.69
CA PRO A 113 14.23 39.32 -4.96
C PRO A 113 13.09 40.03 -4.20
N LYS A 114 13.31 40.22 -2.88
CA LYS A 114 12.36 40.80 -1.93
C LYS A 114 11.86 42.17 -2.40
N ALA A 115 10.68 42.21 -2.99
CA ALA A 115 9.90 43.45 -3.04
C ALA A 115 9.09 43.51 -1.74
N THR A 116 9.36 44.54 -0.93
CA THR A 116 8.71 44.99 0.30
C THR A 116 7.42 44.25 0.69
N LEU A 117 7.52 43.37 1.68
CA LEU A 117 6.36 42.73 2.31
C LEU A 117 5.81 43.68 3.39
N VAL A 118 4.53 43.97 3.30
CA VAL A 118 3.72 44.61 4.34
C VAL A 118 3.55 43.57 5.46
N GLU A 119 3.91 43.97 6.69
CA GLU A 119 3.70 43.17 7.91
C GLU A 119 2.19 42.91 8.11
N GLY A 120 1.79 41.68 7.85
CA GLY A 120 0.50 41.13 8.23
C GLY A 120 0.75 39.83 8.99
N GLU A 121 0.02 39.60 10.07
CA GLU A 121 0.12 38.49 11.03
C GLU A 121 0.52 37.16 10.35
N GLU A 122 1.70 36.65 10.70
CA GLU A 122 2.17 35.29 10.32
C GLU A 122 1.31 34.27 11.09
N VAL A 123 0.23 33.85 10.45
CA VAL A 123 -0.36 32.55 10.79
C VAL A 123 0.69 31.52 10.39
N GLN A 124 1.30 30.86 11.34
CA GLN A 124 2.19 29.73 11.11
C GLN A 124 1.34 28.59 10.53
N GLU A 125 1.08 28.65 9.20
CA GLU A 125 0.51 27.51 8.49
C GLU A 125 1.55 26.41 8.49
N GLU A 126 1.20 25.23 9.01
CA GLU A 126 2.06 24.06 9.00
C GLU A 126 2.48 23.76 7.57
N GLU A 127 3.78 23.85 7.26
CA GLU A 127 4.31 23.59 5.93
C GLU A 127 4.22 22.09 5.63
N TRP A 128 3.45 21.76 4.60
CA TRP A 128 3.27 20.37 4.16
C TRP A 128 4.45 19.91 3.31
N ARG A 129 5.18 18.92 3.83
CA ARG A 129 6.35 18.30 3.20
C ARG A 129 6.38 16.80 3.45
N PRO A 130 7.15 16.01 2.68
CA PRO A 130 7.42 14.62 3.00
C PRO A 130 7.96 14.46 4.42
N ARG A 131 7.37 13.54 5.20
CA ARG A 131 7.81 13.21 6.57
C ARG A 131 7.31 11.81 6.97
N ASP A 132 7.99 11.20 7.95
CA ASP A 132 7.64 9.86 8.44
C ASP A 132 6.41 9.86 9.37
N THR A 133 5.99 11.02 9.86
CA THR A 133 4.80 11.16 10.71
C THR A 133 3.59 11.63 9.90
N PRO A 134 2.42 10.98 10.05
CA PRO A 134 1.24 11.37 9.29
C PRO A 134 0.67 12.72 9.73
N TYR A 135 0.17 13.48 8.78
CA TYR A 135 -0.67 14.64 9.02
C TYR A 135 -2.06 14.18 9.45
N GLN A 136 -2.64 14.87 10.44
CA GLN A 136 -4.00 14.60 10.90
C GLN A 136 -4.97 15.63 10.29
N PHE A 137 -6.07 15.13 9.76
CA PHE A 137 -7.11 15.96 9.19
C PHE A 137 -8.48 15.44 9.62
N SER A 138 -9.32 16.29 10.17
CA SER A 138 -10.66 15.92 10.64
C SER A 138 -11.74 16.67 9.89
N LEU A 139 -12.83 15.98 9.56
CA LEU A 139 -14.00 16.54 8.90
C LEU A 139 -15.29 16.06 9.62
N GLY A 140 -15.74 16.81 10.59
CA GLY A 140 -16.85 16.45 11.48
C GLY A 140 -16.50 15.23 12.33
N ASN A 141 -17.24 14.12 12.16
CA ASN A 141 -16.98 12.84 12.85
C ASN A 141 -16.02 11.91 12.09
N ARG A 142 -15.34 12.40 11.06
CA ARG A 142 -14.41 11.64 10.23
C ARG A 142 -12.99 12.12 10.46
N GLU A 143 -12.07 11.19 10.50
CA GLU A 143 -10.65 11.45 10.72
C GLU A 143 -9.84 10.83 9.58
N CYS A 144 -8.86 11.58 9.09
CA CYS A 144 -7.93 11.12 8.06
C CYS A 144 -6.49 11.25 8.54
N GLU A 145 -5.71 10.21 8.34
CA GLU A 145 -4.26 10.19 8.51
C GLU A 145 -3.62 10.24 7.13
N ILE A 146 -2.77 11.23 6.88
CA ILE A 146 -2.17 11.49 5.59
C ILE A 146 -0.66 11.37 5.72
N LEU A 147 -0.07 10.36 5.10
CA LEU A 147 1.37 10.16 5.01
C LEU A 147 1.86 10.57 3.64
N ILE A 148 2.84 11.47 3.60
CA ILE A 148 3.45 11.96 2.37
C ILE A 148 4.90 11.54 2.35
N SER A 149 5.32 10.83 1.32
CA SER A 149 6.71 10.49 1.06
C SER A 149 7.15 10.94 -0.33
N ASP A 150 8.44 11.24 -0.48
CA ASP A 150 9.04 11.61 -1.76
C ASP A 150 9.52 10.33 -2.47
N GLU A 151 9.09 10.11 -3.69
CA GLU A 151 9.55 8.98 -4.50
C GLU A 151 11.06 9.09 -4.88
N GLY A 152 11.64 10.29 -4.82
CA GLY A 152 13.08 10.49 -4.99
C GLY A 152 13.96 9.87 -3.89
N GLY A 153 13.37 9.53 -2.74
CA GLY A 153 14.06 8.80 -1.67
C GLY A 153 14.14 7.29 -1.90
N LYS A 154 13.63 6.75 -3.02
CA LYS A 154 13.64 5.33 -3.36
C LYS A 154 14.57 5.03 -4.54
N ILE A 155 14.94 3.75 -4.70
CA ILE A 155 15.73 3.28 -5.84
C ILE A 155 14.85 3.17 -7.08
N ASN A 156 15.20 3.88 -8.15
CA ASN A 156 14.51 3.73 -9.42
C ASN A 156 14.91 2.42 -10.10
N ILE A 157 13.97 1.46 -10.16
CA ILE A 157 14.20 0.12 -10.71
C ILE A 157 14.53 0.15 -12.22
N ASN A 158 14.11 1.18 -12.94
CA ASN A 158 14.38 1.33 -14.37
C ASN A 158 15.81 1.81 -14.67
N THR A 159 16.46 2.45 -13.70
CA THR A 159 17.77 3.08 -13.91
C THR A 159 18.88 2.53 -13.02
N ALA A 160 18.52 1.74 -11.99
CA ALA A 160 19.48 1.09 -11.12
C ALA A 160 20.40 0.16 -11.91
N ASP A 161 21.70 0.21 -11.66
CA ASP A 161 22.66 -0.69 -12.27
C ASP A 161 22.71 -2.06 -11.57
N ASP A 162 23.42 -3.02 -12.15
CA ASP A 162 23.59 -4.38 -11.62
C ASP A 162 24.10 -4.35 -10.17
N SER A 163 25.08 -3.52 -9.86
CA SER A 163 25.71 -3.47 -8.55
C SER A 163 24.75 -2.97 -7.46
N LEU A 164 23.96 -1.96 -7.78
CA LEU A 164 22.95 -1.40 -6.87
C LEU A 164 21.78 -2.39 -6.68
N LEU A 165 21.36 -3.07 -7.75
CA LEU A 165 20.30 -4.10 -7.68
C LEU A 165 20.75 -5.28 -6.81
N ARG A 166 22.00 -5.76 -6.95
CA ARG A 166 22.52 -6.83 -6.07
C ARG A 166 22.48 -6.43 -4.61
N LYS A 167 22.93 -5.24 -4.28
CA LYS A 167 22.87 -4.72 -2.91
C LYS A 167 21.43 -4.54 -2.43
N LEU A 168 20.52 -4.07 -3.28
CA LEU A 168 19.12 -3.94 -2.95
C LEU A 168 18.51 -5.28 -2.55
N ILE A 169 18.75 -6.35 -3.31
CA ILE A 169 18.22 -7.68 -3.02
C ILE A 169 18.90 -8.30 -1.80
N GLU A 170 20.22 -8.13 -1.67
CA GLU A 170 20.99 -8.67 -0.57
C GLU A 170 20.68 -7.97 0.77
N GLU A 171 20.84 -6.65 0.82
CA GLU A 171 20.65 -5.87 2.05
C GLU A 171 19.18 -5.54 2.32
N GLY A 172 18.38 -5.27 1.29
CA GLY A 172 16.98 -4.92 1.40
C GLY A 172 16.07 -6.12 1.64
N CYS A 173 16.25 -7.21 0.87
CA CYS A 173 15.38 -8.39 0.93
C CYS A 173 16.00 -9.57 1.69
N GLY A 174 17.29 -9.53 2.00
CA GLY A 174 17.98 -10.58 2.74
C GLY A 174 18.25 -11.85 1.94
N LEU A 175 18.31 -11.74 0.61
CA LEU A 175 18.57 -12.85 -0.30
C LEU A 175 20.00 -12.81 -0.81
N GLU A 176 20.69 -13.95 -0.85
CA GLU A 176 22.08 -14.08 -1.27
C GLU A 176 22.26 -15.17 -2.33
N GLY A 177 23.44 -15.21 -2.96
CA GLY A 177 23.82 -16.26 -3.90
C GLY A 177 22.91 -16.33 -5.13
N SER A 178 22.49 -17.55 -5.49
CA SER A 178 21.73 -17.81 -6.72
C SER A 178 20.32 -17.18 -6.73
N GLU A 179 19.68 -17.05 -5.58
CA GLU A 179 18.35 -16.41 -5.51
C GLU A 179 18.44 -14.92 -5.82
N ARG A 180 19.41 -14.21 -5.20
CA ARG A 180 19.72 -12.83 -5.52
C ARG A 180 20.04 -12.67 -7.01
N ASP A 181 20.96 -13.49 -7.54
CA ASP A 181 21.42 -13.39 -8.92
C ASP A 181 20.28 -13.65 -9.92
N THR A 182 19.38 -14.59 -9.63
CA THR A 182 18.21 -14.85 -10.44
C THR A 182 17.27 -13.64 -10.51
N ILE A 183 16.98 -13.01 -9.38
CA ILE A 183 16.10 -11.85 -9.34
C ILE A 183 16.73 -10.67 -10.09
N VAL A 184 18.01 -10.39 -9.83
CA VAL A 184 18.71 -9.25 -10.45
C VAL A 184 18.80 -9.43 -11.97
N ASP A 185 19.26 -10.60 -12.45
CA ASP A 185 19.39 -10.88 -13.87
C ASP A 185 18.02 -10.83 -14.55
N SER A 186 16.97 -11.36 -13.91
CA SER A 186 15.60 -11.31 -14.47
C SER A 186 14.98 -9.91 -14.48
N ILE A 187 15.30 -9.03 -13.51
CA ILE A 187 14.88 -7.62 -13.56
C ILE A 187 15.57 -6.89 -14.71
N LEU A 188 16.86 -7.17 -14.93
CA LEU A 188 17.62 -6.56 -16.03
C LEU A 188 17.11 -7.01 -17.39
N ASP A 189 16.81 -8.32 -17.58
CA ASP A 189 16.24 -8.88 -18.79
C ASP A 189 14.81 -8.35 -19.04
N TRP A 190 13.98 -8.26 -18.00
CA TRP A 190 12.62 -7.72 -18.12
C TRP A 190 12.57 -6.31 -18.70
N ARG A 191 13.56 -5.49 -18.42
CA ARG A 191 13.58 -4.07 -18.82
C ARG A 191 14.42 -3.75 -20.04
N ASP A 192 15.32 -4.64 -20.48
CA ASP A 192 16.08 -4.40 -21.71
C ASP A 192 15.27 -4.75 -22.98
N PRO A 193 15.65 -4.24 -24.16
CA PRO A 193 14.81 -4.32 -25.34
C PRO A 193 15.00 -5.61 -26.17
N ASP A 194 15.89 -6.51 -25.76
CA ASP A 194 16.18 -7.72 -26.50
C ASP A 194 15.64 -8.99 -25.80
N ASP A 195 15.81 -10.18 -26.41
CA ASP A 195 15.38 -11.47 -25.86
C ASP A 195 16.60 -12.36 -25.49
N ASN A 196 17.75 -11.77 -25.15
CA ASN A 196 18.96 -12.50 -24.78
C ASN A 196 19.09 -12.56 -23.27
N HIS A 197 18.66 -13.64 -22.66
CA HIS A 197 18.69 -13.77 -21.21
C HIS A 197 20.13 -13.85 -20.65
N ARG A 198 20.33 -13.20 -19.49
CA ARG A 198 21.51 -13.32 -18.66
C ARG A 198 21.64 -14.71 -18.07
N LEU A 199 22.78 -15.00 -17.45
CA LEU A 199 23.10 -16.34 -16.93
C LEU A 199 21.98 -16.94 -16.07
N ASN A 200 21.39 -16.16 -15.18
CA ASN A 200 20.34 -16.58 -14.25
C ASN A 200 18.99 -15.92 -14.58
N GLY A 201 18.93 -15.12 -15.63
CA GLY A 201 17.78 -14.30 -16.01
C GLY A 201 16.63 -15.07 -16.64
N ALA A 202 15.69 -14.34 -17.21
CA ALA A 202 14.54 -14.90 -17.90
C ALA A 202 13.96 -13.91 -18.90
N GLU A 203 13.68 -14.41 -20.08
CA GLU A 203 13.07 -13.69 -21.20
C GLU A 203 11.70 -14.29 -21.58
N SER A 204 11.13 -13.83 -22.67
CA SER A 204 9.80 -14.23 -23.14
C SER A 204 9.63 -15.74 -23.29
N ASP A 205 10.66 -16.51 -23.61
CA ASP A 205 10.64 -17.97 -23.74
C ASP A 205 10.32 -18.65 -22.40
N TYR A 206 10.96 -18.16 -21.32
CA TYR A 206 10.67 -18.63 -19.95
C TYR A 206 9.22 -18.30 -19.55
N TYR A 207 8.78 -17.05 -19.69
CA TYR A 207 7.45 -16.63 -19.26
C TYR A 207 6.32 -17.26 -20.07
N MET A 208 6.56 -17.54 -21.36
CA MET A 208 5.62 -18.27 -22.22
C MET A 208 5.51 -19.77 -21.88
N SER A 209 6.46 -20.33 -21.14
CA SER A 209 6.43 -21.72 -20.66
C SER A 209 5.65 -21.91 -19.36
N LEU A 210 5.24 -20.83 -18.69
CA LEU A 210 4.48 -20.88 -17.44
C LEU A 210 3.05 -21.38 -17.64
N PRO A 211 2.37 -21.90 -16.59
CA PRO A 211 0.97 -22.33 -16.67
C PRO A 211 0.02 -21.22 -17.13
N GLU A 212 0.29 -19.98 -16.78
CA GLU A 212 -0.38 -18.78 -17.28
C GLU A 212 0.64 -17.99 -18.11
N PRO A 213 0.68 -18.22 -19.44
CA PRO A 213 1.72 -17.66 -20.30
C PRO A 213 1.58 -16.15 -20.48
N TYR A 214 2.70 -15.44 -20.42
CA TYR A 214 2.82 -14.02 -20.78
C TYR A 214 4.21 -13.75 -21.37
N LYS A 215 4.44 -12.56 -21.90
CA LYS A 215 5.75 -12.15 -22.44
C LYS A 215 6.46 -11.23 -21.48
N ALA A 216 7.79 -11.26 -21.49
CA ALA A 216 8.60 -10.21 -20.90
C ALA A 216 8.20 -8.86 -21.51
N ARG A 217 8.34 -7.78 -20.72
CA ARG A 217 7.97 -6.46 -21.19
C ARG A 217 8.95 -5.91 -22.22
N ASN A 218 10.23 -6.28 -22.13
CA ASN A 218 11.34 -5.75 -22.92
C ASN A 218 11.32 -4.21 -22.94
N GLY A 219 11.19 -3.62 -21.76
CA GLY A 219 11.08 -2.18 -21.57
C GLY A 219 10.88 -1.78 -20.11
N ASN A 220 10.90 -0.49 -19.85
CA ASN A 220 10.79 0.06 -18.50
C ASN A 220 9.51 -0.41 -17.76
N PHE A 221 9.65 -0.73 -16.49
CA PHE A 221 8.52 -0.95 -15.59
C PHE A 221 7.63 0.29 -15.53
N VAL A 222 6.32 0.11 -15.61
CA VAL A 222 5.32 1.19 -15.52
C VAL A 222 4.76 1.34 -14.10
N VAL A 223 4.62 0.20 -13.41
CA VAL A 223 4.21 0.14 -12.01
C VAL A 223 5.12 -0.81 -11.25
N THR A 224 5.30 -0.58 -9.95
CA THR A 224 6.17 -1.43 -9.13
C THR A 224 5.63 -2.85 -8.99
N GLU A 225 4.32 -3.04 -9.09
CA GLU A 225 3.66 -4.35 -9.02
C GLU A 225 4.02 -5.29 -10.20
N GLU A 226 4.53 -4.76 -11.31
CA GLU A 226 5.07 -5.58 -12.40
C GLU A 226 6.24 -6.47 -11.95
N LEU A 227 6.94 -6.09 -10.88
CA LEU A 227 7.98 -6.93 -10.29
C LEU A 227 7.47 -8.31 -9.85
N LEU A 228 6.19 -8.43 -9.49
CA LEU A 228 5.57 -9.73 -9.17
C LEU A 228 5.50 -10.70 -10.36
N LEU A 229 5.67 -10.19 -11.58
CA LEU A 229 5.72 -10.98 -12.80
C LEU A 229 7.15 -11.44 -13.14
N VAL A 230 8.17 -10.90 -12.46
CA VAL A 230 9.58 -11.21 -12.73
C VAL A 230 9.97 -12.50 -12.02
N LYS A 231 10.70 -13.37 -12.73
CA LYS A 231 11.21 -14.65 -12.19
C LYS A 231 11.98 -14.42 -10.89
N GLY A 232 11.66 -15.21 -9.87
CA GLY A 232 12.30 -15.16 -8.54
C GLY A 232 11.66 -14.15 -7.58
N VAL A 233 10.86 -13.19 -8.03
CA VAL A 233 10.16 -12.23 -7.16
C VAL A 233 8.87 -12.87 -6.65
N THR A 234 8.86 -13.29 -5.38
CA THR A 234 7.67 -13.79 -4.69
C THR A 234 6.92 -12.64 -4.00
N GLU A 235 5.69 -12.91 -3.55
CA GLU A 235 4.95 -11.94 -2.71
C GLU A 235 5.73 -11.55 -1.45
N GLU A 236 6.50 -12.48 -0.87
CA GLU A 236 7.31 -12.23 0.31
C GLU A 236 8.48 -11.30 0.01
N VAL A 237 9.12 -11.46 -1.15
CA VAL A 237 10.18 -10.56 -1.62
C VAL A 237 9.62 -9.18 -1.94
N PHE A 238 8.44 -9.13 -2.54
CA PHE A 238 7.81 -7.87 -2.95
C PHE A 238 7.21 -7.10 -1.78
N TYR A 239 6.44 -7.75 -0.90
CA TYR A 239 5.75 -7.07 0.22
C TYR A 239 6.54 -7.09 1.53
N GLY A 240 7.57 -7.94 1.67
CA GLY A 240 8.31 -8.18 2.91
C GLY A 240 7.58 -9.10 3.87
N THR A 241 8.31 -9.67 4.83
CA THR A 241 7.78 -10.65 5.80
C THR A 241 6.94 -10.01 6.91
N GLY A 242 6.97 -8.69 7.06
CA GLY A 242 6.28 -7.94 8.11
C GLY A 242 4.77 -7.72 7.89
N LYS A 243 4.23 -8.03 6.70
CA LYS A 243 2.81 -7.77 6.35
C LYS A 243 1.95 -9.03 6.20
N LYS A 244 2.31 -10.16 6.80
CA LYS A 244 1.39 -11.32 6.84
C LYS A 244 0.24 -11.04 7.80
N GLY A 245 -0.84 -10.45 7.26
CA GLY A 245 -2.18 -10.77 7.71
C GLY A 245 -2.43 -12.25 7.37
N LYS A 246 -2.42 -13.09 8.42
CA LYS A 246 -3.01 -14.43 8.49
C LYS A 246 -3.09 -15.23 7.17
N THR A 247 -2.13 -16.10 6.90
CA THR A 247 -2.35 -17.50 6.51
C THR A 247 -1.00 -18.18 6.30
N SER A 248 -0.62 -18.99 7.18
CA SER A 248 -0.09 -20.34 7.16
C SER A 248 0.85 -20.56 8.32
N ALA A 249 0.30 -21.18 9.38
CA ALA A 249 1.06 -22.02 10.27
C ALA A 249 1.65 -23.16 9.42
N GLN A 250 2.96 -23.30 9.54
CA GLN A 250 3.81 -24.44 9.20
C GLN A 250 5.01 -24.06 8.33
N SER A 251 6.05 -23.62 9.01
CA SER A 251 7.40 -24.08 8.76
C SER A 251 8.22 -23.79 10.03
N GLU A 252 8.16 -24.73 10.96
CA GLU A 252 9.22 -24.92 11.94
C GLU A 252 10.45 -25.38 11.17
N VAL A 253 11.31 -24.45 10.80
CA VAL A 253 12.65 -24.76 10.32
C VAL A 253 13.47 -25.14 11.56
N GLN A 254 13.93 -26.38 11.58
CA GLN A 254 14.89 -26.91 12.54
C GLN A 254 16.11 -26.00 12.58
N ARG A 255 16.38 -25.43 13.75
CA ARG A 255 17.58 -24.65 14.02
C ARG A 255 18.77 -25.61 14.08
N GLU A 256 19.69 -25.47 13.13
CA GLU A 256 21.05 -25.95 13.33
C GLU A 256 21.83 -24.93 14.15
N GLU A 257 22.29 -25.33 15.35
CA GLU A 257 23.15 -24.53 16.20
C GLU A 257 24.53 -24.42 15.55
N GLY A 258 24.96 -23.20 15.20
CA GLY A 258 26.37 -22.97 14.83
C GLY A 258 26.69 -21.87 13.82
N ALA A 259 25.75 -21.10 13.31
CA ALA A 259 26.07 -19.95 12.48
C ALA A 259 25.95 -18.65 13.30
N GLU A 260 27.00 -17.82 13.27
CA GLU A 260 26.92 -16.45 13.83
C GLU A 260 25.82 -15.67 13.13
N GLU A 261 24.66 -15.62 13.78
CA GLU A 261 23.49 -14.92 13.33
C GLU A 261 23.80 -13.41 13.35
N LYS A 262 24.06 -12.82 12.18
CA LYS A 262 24.01 -11.36 12.00
C LYS A 262 22.59 -10.93 12.41
N LEU A 263 22.47 -10.37 13.61
CA LEU A 263 21.21 -9.97 14.22
C LEU A 263 20.58 -8.86 13.36
N ARG A 264 19.74 -9.22 12.40
CA ARG A 264 18.83 -8.28 11.74
C ARG A 264 17.67 -8.03 12.68
N ILE A 265 17.74 -6.93 13.41
CA ILE A 265 16.66 -6.47 14.30
C ILE A 265 15.66 -5.71 13.43
N GLY A 266 14.63 -6.40 12.94
CA GLY A 266 13.48 -5.79 12.28
C GLY A 266 12.86 -6.68 11.20
N PRO A 267 11.59 -6.44 10.81
CA PRO A 267 10.99 -7.13 9.69
C PRO A 267 11.71 -6.74 8.39
N VAL A 268 12.02 -7.74 7.56
CA VAL A 268 12.61 -7.51 6.23
C VAL A 268 11.61 -6.70 5.41
N LYS A 269 12.02 -5.52 4.93
CA LYS A 269 11.20 -4.69 4.05
C LYS A 269 11.11 -5.32 2.67
N GLY A 270 9.93 -5.23 2.05
CA GLY A 270 9.77 -5.71 0.68
C GLY A 270 10.23 -4.68 -0.36
N LEU A 271 10.47 -5.14 -1.58
CA LEU A 271 10.83 -4.28 -2.70
C LEU A 271 9.84 -3.13 -2.91
N SER A 272 8.55 -3.34 -2.66
CA SER A 272 7.49 -2.32 -2.80
C SER A 272 7.73 -1.06 -1.95
N GLU A 273 8.53 -1.15 -0.89
CA GLU A 273 8.86 -0.01 -0.03
C GLU A 273 10.19 0.65 -0.42
N LEU A 274 11.08 -0.08 -1.10
CA LEU A 274 12.44 0.33 -1.40
C LEU A 274 12.61 0.87 -2.82
N VAL A 275 11.74 0.47 -3.76
CA VAL A 275 11.86 0.84 -5.17
C VAL A 275 10.76 1.75 -5.66
N THR A 276 11.04 2.44 -6.76
CA THR A 276 10.09 3.27 -7.50
C THR A 276 10.29 3.12 -9.00
N VAL A 277 9.26 3.45 -9.76
CA VAL A 277 9.31 3.66 -11.22
C VAL A 277 9.10 5.13 -11.60
N TYR A 278 8.79 5.97 -10.61
CA TYR A 278 8.31 7.34 -10.78
C TYR A 278 9.40 8.40 -10.52
N SER A 279 10.67 8.05 -10.58
CA SER A 279 11.77 9.01 -10.43
C SER A 279 12.42 9.32 -11.78
N ASP A 280 12.67 10.59 -12.03
CA ASP A 280 13.45 11.02 -13.22
C ASP A 280 14.97 10.96 -12.97
N SER A 281 15.40 10.64 -11.73
CA SER A 281 16.79 10.62 -11.31
C SER A 281 17.29 9.21 -11.03
N LYS A 282 18.55 8.95 -11.32
CA LYS A 282 19.31 7.78 -10.84
C LYS A 282 19.79 7.95 -9.39
N LEU A 283 19.84 9.21 -8.92
CA LEU A 283 20.36 9.58 -7.62
C LEU A 283 19.22 9.56 -6.59
N ILE A 284 19.55 9.18 -5.38
CA ILE A 284 18.61 9.04 -4.27
C ILE A 284 18.61 10.32 -3.45
N ASN A 285 17.43 10.87 -3.18
CA ASN A 285 17.31 12.06 -2.34
C ASN A 285 17.63 11.73 -0.88
N ILE A 286 18.76 12.25 -0.40
CA ILE A 286 19.28 12.02 0.95
C ILE A 286 18.32 12.56 2.04
N ASN A 287 17.51 13.57 1.72
CA ASN A 287 16.57 14.19 2.65
C ASN A 287 15.33 13.33 2.91
N SER A 288 14.99 12.42 1.98
CA SER A 288 13.78 11.60 2.05
C SER A 288 14.04 10.09 2.14
N ALA A 289 15.27 9.63 1.83
CA ALA A 289 15.60 8.21 1.87
C ALA A 289 15.52 7.63 3.30
N PRO A 290 14.78 6.53 3.53
CA PRO A 290 14.75 5.87 4.83
C PRO A 290 16.10 5.23 5.17
N TYR A 291 16.35 4.98 6.47
CA TYR A 291 17.63 4.43 6.96
C TYR A 291 18.05 3.16 6.23
N ASP A 292 17.12 2.21 6.06
CA ASP A 292 17.41 0.92 5.42
C ASP A 292 17.83 1.09 3.96
N LEU A 293 17.25 2.07 3.27
CA LEU A 293 17.61 2.37 1.88
C LEU A 293 18.96 3.07 1.80
N LEU A 294 19.28 3.96 2.74
CA LEU A 294 20.61 4.54 2.83
C LEU A 294 21.68 3.46 2.97
N MET A 295 21.42 2.42 3.80
CA MET A 295 22.37 1.32 4.02
C MET A 295 22.67 0.50 2.75
N ILE A 296 21.78 0.53 1.75
CA ILE A 296 21.99 -0.14 0.45
C ILE A 296 23.02 0.60 -0.41
N LEU A 297 23.22 1.91 -0.19
CA LEU A 297 24.11 2.69 -1.04
C LEU A 297 25.57 2.27 -0.89
N PRO A 298 26.34 2.24 -2.02
CA PRO A 298 27.76 1.94 -1.96
C PRO A 298 28.54 2.92 -1.06
N GLY A 299 29.34 2.39 -0.14
CA GLY A 299 30.14 3.20 0.79
C GLY A 299 29.38 3.72 2.01
N MET A 300 28.08 3.44 2.13
CA MET A 300 27.29 3.79 3.31
C MET A 300 27.66 2.91 4.50
N THR A 301 27.76 3.53 5.68
CA THR A 301 27.93 2.85 6.96
C THR A 301 26.79 3.24 7.90
N SER A 302 26.57 2.46 8.96
CA SER A 302 25.57 2.78 9.99
C SER A 302 25.80 4.17 10.60
N GLU A 303 27.06 4.52 10.86
CA GLU A 303 27.44 5.84 11.39
C GLU A 303 27.09 6.96 10.39
N THR A 304 27.42 6.78 9.10
CA THR A 304 27.12 7.72 8.03
C THR A 304 25.61 7.92 7.90
N ALA A 305 24.82 6.83 7.86
CA ALA A 305 23.36 6.89 7.73
C ALA A 305 22.71 7.59 8.93
N THR A 306 23.15 7.26 10.15
CA THR A 306 22.66 7.91 11.38
C THR A 306 22.97 9.41 11.35
N LYS A 307 24.18 9.79 10.98
CA LYS A 307 24.57 11.20 10.91
C LYS A 307 23.77 11.99 9.89
N ILE A 308 23.48 11.39 8.73
CA ILE A 308 22.61 12.00 7.72
C ILE A 308 21.20 12.25 8.29
N ILE A 309 20.62 11.26 8.99
CA ILE A 309 19.28 11.38 9.59
C ILE A 309 19.24 12.46 10.66
N GLU A 310 20.26 12.54 11.51
CA GLU A 310 20.39 13.60 12.52
C GLU A 310 20.43 14.98 11.87
N LEU A 311 21.33 15.18 10.90
CA LEU A 311 21.52 16.48 10.26
C LEU A 311 20.29 16.96 9.50
N ARG A 312 19.62 16.06 8.76
CA ARG A 312 18.38 16.42 8.03
C ARG A 312 17.18 16.66 8.95
N ALA A 313 17.17 16.06 10.15
CA ALA A 313 16.12 16.33 11.16
C ALA A 313 16.19 17.76 11.70
N GLU A 314 17.41 18.30 11.84
CA GLU A 314 17.61 19.70 12.25
C GLU A 314 17.20 20.68 11.15
N LYS A 315 17.67 20.43 9.94
CA LYS A 315 17.39 21.23 8.75
C LYS A 315 17.71 20.45 7.48
N GLU A 316 16.89 20.60 6.46
CA GLU A 316 17.11 20.00 5.14
C GLU A 316 18.52 20.26 4.63
N LEU A 317 19.18 19.22 4.13
CA LEU A 317 20.51 19.29 3.55
C LEU A 317 20.43 19.82 2.12
N VAL A 318 21.34 20.71 1.77
CA VAL A 318 21.43 21.29 0.42
C VAL A 318 22.84 21.13 -0.15
N SER A 319 22.95 21.25 -1.45
CA SER A 319 24.27 21.20 -2.10
C SER A 319 25.16 22.34 -1.60
N GLY A 320 26.40 22.00 -1.18
CA GLY A 320 27.34 22.96 -0.62
C GLY A 320 27.11 23.32 0.85
N ASP A 321 26.22 22.63 1.55
CA ASP A 321 26.02 22.80 2.99
C ASP A 321 27.31 22.42 3.74
N ALA A 322 27.77 23.31 4.66
CA ALA A 322 28.98 23.06 5.44
C ALA A 322 28.89 21.80 6.31
N ARG A 323 27.67 21.44 6.76
CA ARG A 323 27.40 20.22 7.56
C ARG A 323 27.69 18.91 6.83
N LEU A 324 27.83 18.94 5.47
CA LEU A 324 28.20 17.76 4.69
C LEU A 324 29.63 17.27 5.02
N SER A 325 30.50 18.16 5.52
CA SER A 325 31.83 17.79 6.01
C SER A 325 31.81 16.93 7.27
N ASP A 326 30.73 16.96 8.03
CA ASP A 326 30.52 16.19 9.26
C ASP A 326 30.02 14.76 8.97
N ILE A 327 29.67 14.46 7.71
CA ILE A 327 29.21 13.15 7.29
C ILE A 327 30.42 12.26 6.99
N PRO A 328 30.62 11.16 7.74
CA PRO A 328 31.70 10.22 7.45
C PRO A 328 31.57 9.63 6.04
N ASN A 329 32.68 9.46 5.36
CA ASN A 329 32.73 8.87 4.00
C ASN A 329 31.89 9.60 2.93
N TYR A 330 31.56 10.88 3.13
CA TYR A 330 30.70 11.64 2.20
C TYR A 330 31.13 11.53 0.74
N ALA A 331 32.45 11.60 0.46
CA ALA A 331 32.99 11.52 -0.89
C ALA A 331 32.65 10.19 -1.61
N GLN A 332 32.48 9.10 -0.86
CA GLN A 332 32.12 7.78 -1.41
C GLN A 332 30.66 7.68 -1.77
N ILE A 333 29.78 8.32 -1.01
CA ILE A 333 28.34 8.29 -1.21
C ILE A 333 27.83 9.38 -2.17
N ALA A 334 28.57 10.47 -2.31
CA ALA A 334 28.18 11.63 -3.12
C ALA A 334 27.77 11.31 -4.56
N PRO A 335 28.36 10.33 -5.28
CA PRO A 335 27.93 9.96 -6.63
C PRO A 335 26.54 9.33 -6.71
N TYR A 336 25.97 8.85 -5.60
CA TYR A 336 24.71 8.11 -5.55
C TYR A 336 23.55 8.95 -4.98
N ILE A 337 23.82 10.16 -4.50
CA ILE A 337 22.85 10.97 -3.77
C ILE A 337 22.54 12.29 -4.47
N THR A 338 21.37 12.82 -4.19
CA THR A 338 20.93 14.18 -4.56
C THR A 338 20.27 14.85 -3.36
N PHE A 339 20.20 16.18 -3.42
CA PHE A 339 19.46 17.00 -2.44
C PHE A 339 18.14 17.50 -3.01
N ALA A 340 17.92 17.30 -4.31
CA ALA A 340 16.73 17.79 -4.98
C ALA A 340 15.54 16.83 -4.70
N SER A 341 14.44 17.40 -4.23
CA SER A 341 13.18 16.65 -4.12
C SER A 341 12.68 16.23 -5.50
N SER A 342 12.12 15.03 -5.60
CA SER A 342 11.42 14.54 -6.79
C SER A 342 10.17 15.38 -7.07
N PRO A 343 9.70 15.48 -8.32
CA PRO A 343 8.35 15.98 -8.59
C PRO A 343 7.25 14.97 -8.23
N PHE A 344 7.59 13.75 -7.85
CA PHE A 344 6.65 12.66 -7.55
C PHE A 344 6.53 12.44 -6.04
N TYR A 345 5.32 12.51 -5.54
CA TYR A 345 4.98 12.29 -4.14
C TYR A 345 4.05 11.09 -3.99
N ASN A 346 4.41 10.17 -3.11
CA ASN A 346 3.51 9.09 -2.71
C ASN A 346 2.69 9.57 -1.52
N ILE A 347 1.39 9.59 -1.70
CA ILE A 347 0.43 10.05 -0.69
C ILE A 347 -0.42 8.84 -0.30
N THR A 348 -0.28 8.41 0.95
CA THR A 348 -1.12 7.37 1.54
C THR A 348 -2.09 8.02 2.51
N VAL A 349 -3.38 7.87 2.28
CA VAL A 349 -4.42 8.43 3.12
C VAL A 349 -5.26 7.32 3.73
N THR A 350 -5.37 7.30 5.05
CA THR A 350 -6.25 6.41 5.79
C THR A 350 -7.43 7.20 6.32
N GLY A 351 -8.61 6.96 5.77
CA GLY A 351 -9.87 7.54 6.26
C GLY A 351 -10.58 6.61 7.22
N LYS A 352 -11.17 7.16 8.27
CA LYS A 352 -11.99 6.43 9.25
C LYS A 352 -13.13 7.30 9.76
N VAL A 353 -14.23 6.68 10.19
CA VAL A 353 -15.30 7.31 10.95
C VAL A 353 -14.99 7.10 12.44
N LYS A 354 -15.18 8.12 13.26
CA LYS A 354 -14.96 8.02 14.71
C LYS A 354 -15.81 6.89 15.29
N ASP A 355 -15.22 6.12 16.19
CA ASP A 355 -15.85 4.95 16.84
C ASP A 355 -16.21 3.78 15.90
N SER A 356 -15.81 3.83 14.63
CA SER A 356 -15.95 2.73 13.68
C SER A 356 -14.65 1.92 13.55
N PRO A 357 -14.71 0.59 13.47
CA PRO A 357 -13.54 -0.23 13.18
C PRO A 357 -13.14 -0.17 11.70
N LEU A 358 -13.99 0.36 10.84
CA LEU A 358 -13.77 0.39 9.40
C LEU A 358 -12.80 1.50 9.02
N LYS A 359 -11.84 1.13 8.16
CA LYS A 359 -10.85 2.05 7.58
C LYS A 359 -10.82 1.86 6.07
N LYS A 360 -10.59 2.96 5.36
CA LYS A 360 -10.31 2.95 3.93
C LYS A 360 -8.96 3.59 3.67
N VAL A 361 -8.13 2.92 2.87
CA VAL A 361 -6.79 3.38 2.55
C VAL A 361 -6.74 3.72 1.07
N LEU A 362 -6.34 4.94 0.75
CA LEU A 362 -6.05 5.35 -0.62
C LEU A 362 -4.55 5.57 -0.75
N LYS A 363 -3.95 4.99 -1.79
CA LYS A 363 -2.57 5.24 -2.18
C LYS A 363 -2.54 5.91 -3.54
N SER A 364 -1.78 6.98 -3.66
CA SER A 364 -1.66 7.71 -4.90
C SER A 364 -0.24 8.22 -5.08
N VAL A 365 0.32 8.07 -6.28
CA VAL A 365 1.53 8.80 -6.66
C VAL A 365 1.11 9.97 -7.53
N VAL A 366 1.49 11.15 -7.10
CA VAL A 366 1.13 12.41 -7.74
C VAL A 366 2.39 13.12 -8.19
N ARG A 367 2.44 13.45 -9.48
CA ARG A 367 3.44 14.35 -10.03
C ARG A 367 2.96 15.79 -9.87
N ILE A 368 3.79 16.63 -9.24
CA ILE A 368 3.53 18.06 -9.12
C ILE A 368 4.58 18.81 -9.94
N ASP A 369 4.10 19.57 -10.93
CA ASP A 369 4.99 20.30 -11.83
C ASP A 369 5.64 21.50 -11.11
N LYS A 370 6.97 21.47 -10.99
CA LYS A 370 7.78 22.56 -10.42
C LYS A 370 7.72 23.86 -11.25
N GLY A 371 7.06 23.85 -12.43
CA GLY A 371 6.94 24.97 -13.35
C GLY A 371 6.05 26.15 -12.88
N GLY A 372 5.35 26.05 -11.75
CA GLY A 372 4.56 27.16 -11.17
C GLY A 372 3.19 27.41 -11.82
N LYS A 373 2.73 26.55 -12.72
CA LYS A 373 1.39 26.65 -13.35
C LYS A 373 0.30 25.92 -12.57
N GLY A 374 0.59 25.47 -11.33
CA GLY A 374 -0.38 24.78 -10.49
C GLY A 374 -0.94 23.51 -11.13
N LYS A 375 -0.15 22.79 -11.92
CA LYS A 375 -0.56 21.54 -12.54
C LYS A 375 -0.04 20.36 -11.72
N TYR A 376 -0.91 19.39 -11.51
CA TYR A 376 -0.58 18.09 -10.98
C TYR A 376 -1.13 17.01 -11.89
N GLU A 377 -0.55 15.84 -11.80
CA GLU A 377 -0.98 14.63 -12.50
C GLU A 377 -0.98 13.46 -11.53
N VAL A 378 -2.07 12.73 -11.47
CA VAL A 378 -2.13 11.47 -10.70
C VAL A 378 -1.64 10.36 -11.62
N VAL A 379 -0.41 9.88 -11.38
CA VAL A 379 0.24 8.85 -12.20
C VAL A 379 -0.08 7.43 -11.72
N TYR A 380 -0.45 7.29 -10.45
CA TYR A 380 -0.86 6.03 -9.86
C TYR A 380 -1.96 6.27 -8.82
N PHE A 381 -2.97 5.42 -8.81
CA PHE A 381 -4.04 5.43 -7.82
C PHE A 381 -4.49 4.01 -7.51
N ARG A 382 -4.56 3.69 -6.22
CA ARG A 382 -5.05 2.40 -5.73
C ARG A 382 -5.88 2.58 -4.48
N GLU A 383 -7.02 1.90 -4.44
CA GLU A 383 -7.78 1.68 -3.22
C GLU A 383 -7.24 0.43 -2.51
N GLY A 384 -6.82 0.59 -1.23
CA GLY A 384 -6.40 -0.51 -0.36
C GLY A 384 -7.57 -0.94 0.54
N HIS A 385 -7.62 -2.20 0.82
CA HIS A 385 -8.60 -2.78 1.77
C HIS A 385 -8.01 -2.89 3.15
#